data_5d5ae86ea0e4b97790010b88a0248171
#
_entry.id   5d5ae86ea0e4b97790010b88a0248171
#
_cell.length_a   1.000
_cell.length_b   1.000
_cell.length_c   1.000
_cell.angle_alpha   90.00
_cell.angle_beta   90.00
_cell.angle_gamma   90.00
#
_symmetry.space_group_name_H-M   'P 1'
#
loop_
_entity.id
_entity.type
_entity.pdbx_description
1 polymer ?
#
loop_
_entity_poly.entity_id
_entity_poly.type
_entity_poly.pdbx_seq_one_letter_code
_entity_poly.pdbx_strand_id
1 'polypeptide(L)'
;TEDPVPYAQALADNPYAGSWGSGGALNTARDGMFGGAGTQTAGQVTGGRSSPGGNLAVNELYNGTAFTESGDLNTARQFLTTFGATNTASITTGGAAPSASATTESWDGSSFTEVNDLNSARSNLNSAGTNTAGLVFGGSDTANRAYSESWDGTNWTEVNDLNTARGGLGGCGLQTAAVAFGGYSTTVVNNTETWNGSSWTEVNNLNTAREKPAGSGTQTAALSAGGDPPASALNESWDGTSWTEVADLSTARGASGTSHNSNTSTFVAGGRNASGNQVTTTEEWS
;
A
#
# COMPACT_ATOMS: atom_id res chain seq x y z
N THR A 1 27.94 -29.68 10.96
CA THR A 1 26.74 -28.99 11.36
C THR A 1 27.16 -27.62 11.84
N GLU A 2 26.95 -26.59 11.00
CA GLU A 2 27.18 -25.22 11.43
C GLU A 2 26.15 -24.87 12.50
N ASP A 3 26.57 -24.24 13.58
CA ASP A 3 25.67 -23.71 14.60
C ASP A 3 24.79 -22.66 13.95
N PRO A 4 23.48 -22.64 14.22
CA PRO A 4 22.60 -21.63 13.66
C PRO A 4 23.08 -20.24 14.13
N VAL A 5 23.31 -19.35 13.17
CA VAL A 5 23.66 -17.95 13.46
C VAL A 5 22.55 -17.36 14.34
N PRO A 6 22.89 -16.74 15.49
CA PRO A 6 21.87 -16.10 16.32
C PRO A 6 21.06 -15.09 15.51
N TYR A 7 19.75 -15.02 15.74
CA TYR A 7 18.84 -14.13 15.03
C TYR A 7 19.35 -12.67 14.94
N ALA A 8 19.93 -12.16 16.04
CA ALA A 8 20.55 -10.83 16.08
C ALA A 8 21.75 -10.68 15.13
N GLN A 9 22.53 -11.77 14.92
CA GLN A 9 23.68 -11.76 14.01
C GLN A 9 23.22 -11.83 12.56
N ALA A 10 22.18 -12.63 12.26
CA ALA A 10 21.59 -12.71 10.94
C ALA A 10 20.98 -11.37 10.50
N LEU A 11 20.40 -10.60 11.43
CA LEU A 11 19.93 -9.23 11.18
C LEU A 11 21.09 -8.25 10.92
N ALA A 12 22.21 -8.39 11.67
CA ALA A 12 23.39 -7.52 11.51
C ALA A 12 24.12 -7.74 10.17
N ASP A 13 24.05 -8.96 9.62
CA ASP A 13 24.67 -9.35 8.36
C ASP A 13 23.72 -9.17 7.14
N ASN A 14 22.46 -8.76 7.39
CA ASN A 14 21.50 -8.51 6.33
C ASN A 14 21.74 -7.10 5.72
N PRO A 15 22.07 -6.99 4.42
CA PRO A 15 22.26 -5.69 3.75
C PRO A 15 20.97 -4.83 3.71
N TYR A 16 19.83 -5.40 4.08
CA TYR A 16 18.54 -4.75 4.29
C TYR A 16 18.19 -4.53 5.76
N ALA A 17 19.19 -4.56 6.67
CA ALA A 17 19.03 -4.33 8.10
C ALA A 17 18.69 -2.87 8.39
N GLY A 18 17.46 -2.47 8.06
CA GLY A 18 16.86 -1.23 8.51
C GLY A 18 16.22 -1.38 9.89
N SER A 19 15.75 -0.30 10.44
CA SER A 19 15.00 -0.26 11.69
C SER A 19 13.80 0.69 11.58
N TRP A 20 12.78 0.45 12.42
CA TRP A 20 11.64 1.35 12.53
C TRP A 20 11.88 2.36 13.63
N GLY A 21 11.71 3.64 13.31
CA GLY A 21 11.68 4.74 14.25
C GLY A 21 10.30 5.40 14.29
N SER A 22 9.98 6.12 15.35
CA SER A 22 8.73 6.87 15.44
C SER A 22 8.77 8.10 14.53
N GLY A 23 7.77 8.26 13.67
CA GLY A 23 7.51 9.46 12.88
C GLY A 23 6.42 10.33 13.46
N GLY A 24 6.16 11.49 12.83
CA GLY A 24 5.05 12.37 13.19
C GLY A 24 3.70 11.69 12.98
N ALA A 25 2.79 11.84 13.95
CA ALA A 25 1.46 11.22 13.90
C ALA A 25 0.55 11.90 12.88
N LEU A 26 -0.39 11.12 12.29
CA LEU A 26 -1.54 11.66 11.56
C LEU A 26 -2.39 12.54 12.48
N ASN A 27 -3.02 13.57 11.94
CA ASN A 27 -3.99 14.39 12.68
C ASN A 27 -5.30 13.63 12.95
N THR A 28 -5.68 12.73 12.04
CA THR A 28 -6.91 11.94 12.15
C THR A 28 -6.61 10.44 12.17
N ALA A 29 -6.99 9.74 13.27
CA ALA A 29 -6.86 8.28 13.38
C ALA A 29 -7.75 7.58 12.34
N ARG A 30 -7.13 6.73 11.47
CA ARG A 30 -7.84 6.08 10.37
C ARG A 30 -7.16 4.82 9.88
N ASP A 31 -7.95 3.94 9.27
CA ASP A 31 -7.52 2.75 8.55
C ASP A 31 -8.17 2.69 7.15
N GLY A 32 -7.89 1.64 6.39
CA GLY A 32 -8.50 1.43 5.08
C GLY A 32 -7.90 2.33 3.99
N MET A 33 -6.64 2.67 4.13
CA MET A 33 -5.82 3.30 3.11
C MET A 33 -4.87 2.25 2.53
N PHE A 34 -4.76 2.17 1.20
CA PHE A 34 -3.79 1.30 0.53
C PHE A 34 -2.90 2.14 -0.37
N GLY A 35 -1.59 1.97 -0.23
CA GLY A 35 -0.64 2.81 -0.92
C GLY A 35 -0.51 4.20 -0.31
N GLY A 36 0.01 5.10 -1.07
CA GLY A 36 0.27 6.49 -0.78
C GLY A 36 1.11 7.08 -1.92
N ALA A 37 1.57 8.30 -1.78
CA ALA A 37 2.41 8.93 -2.79
C ALA A 37 3.62 9.62 -2.14
N GLY A 38 4.67 9.82 -2.94
CA GLY A 38 5.87 10.51 -2.52
C GLY A 38 6.88 9.64 -1.78
N THR A 39 7.68 10.29 -0.96
CA THR A 39 8.81 9.70 -0.22
C THR A 39 8.59 9.77 1.29
N GLN A 40 9.48 9.14 2.05
CA GLN A 40 9.46 9.21 3.53
C GLN A 40 9.47 10.65 4.06
N THR A 41 10.18 11.56 3.41
CA THR A 41 10.30 12.96 3.84
C THR A 41 9.36 13.94 3.12
N ALA A 42 8.58 13.45 2.16
CA ALA A 42 7.59 14.21 1.41
C ALA A 42 6.48 13.25 0.92
N GLY A 43 5.65 12.80 1.86
CA GLY A 43 4.63 11.78 1.63
C GLY A 43 3.21 12.31 1.64
N GLN A 44 2.28 11.46 1.20
CA GLN A 44 0.84 11.74 1.18
C GLN A 44 0.06 10.52 1.64
N VAL A 45 -0.94 10.74 2.48
CA VAL A 45 -1.90 9.72 2.92
C VAL A 45 -3.31 10.28 2.77
N THR A 46 -4.17 9.55 2.07
CA THR A 46 -5.46 10.07 1.59
C THR A 46 -6.61 9.12 1.94
N GLY A 47 -7.77 9.69 2.31
CA GLY A 47 -9.01 8.97 2.56
C GLY A 47 -8.94 8.03 3.76
N GLY A 48 -9.62 6.90 3.65
CA GLY A 48 -9.73 5.89 4.70
C GLY A 48 -11.04 5.99 5.48
N ARG A 49 -11.04 5.46 6.68
CA ARG A 49 -12.21 5.54 7.59
C ARG A 49 -11.78 5.77 9.03
N SER A 50 -12.64 6.41 9.80
CA SER A 50 -12.54 6.49 11.27
C SER A 50 -13.70 5.72 11.93
N SER A 51 -13.51 5.33 13.19
CA SER A 51 -14.58 4.74 14.01
C SER A 51 -14.87 5.67 15.19
N PRO A 52 -16.14 6.07 15.38
CA PRO A 52 -17.37 5.65 14.68
C PRO A 52 -17.72 6.47 13.42
N GLY A 53 -16.82 7.29 12.91
CA GLY A 53 -17.11 8.36 11.94
C GLY A 53 -17.41 7.92 10.50
N GLY A 54 -17.01 6.71 10.04
CA GLY A 54 -17.24 6.25 8.66
C GLY A 54 -16.15 6.68 7.67
N ASN A 55 -16.50 6.80 6.39
CA ASN A 55 -15.56 7.14 5.32
C ASN A 55 -15.03 8.57 5.47
N LEU A 56 -13.77 8.77 5.14
CA LEU A 56 -13.08 10.04 5.20
C LEU A 56 -12.66 10.53 3.81
N ALA A 57 -12.69 11.86 3.64
CA ALA A 57 -12.12 12.56 2.49
C ALA A 57 -10.70 13.10 2.80
N VAL A 58 -10.31 13.11 4.06
CA VAL A 58 -9.11 13.76 4.59
C VAL A 58 -7.84 13.35 3.82
N ASN A 59 -7.07 14.35 3.44
CA ASN A 59 -5.75 14.22 2.84
C ASN A 59 -4.71 14.89 3.73
N GLU A 60 -3.67 14.16 4.09
CA GLU A 60 -2.58 14.67 4.90
C GLU A 60 -1.24 14.51 4.19
N LEU A 61 -0.46 15.59 4.18
CA LEU A 61 0.88 15.64 3.60
C LEU A 61 1.94 15.57 4.71
N TYR A 62 2.91 14.68 4.53
CA TYR A 62 4.03 14.48 5.44
C TYR A 62 5.27 15.21 4.95
N ASN A 63 5.97 15.94 5.83
CA ASN A 63 7.18 16.69 5.52
C ASN A 63 8.47 16.07 6.10
N GLY A 64 8.41 14.81 6.56
CA GLY A 64 9.50 14.12 7.23
C GLY A 64 9.53 14.34 8.75
N THR A 65 8.60 15.13 9.29
CA THR A 65 8.52 15.41 10.73
C THR A 65 7.08 15.41 11.23
N ALA A 66 6.16 15.97 10.44
CA ALA A 66 4.76 16.13 10.83
C ALA A 66 3.84 15.99 9.62
N PHE A 67 2.61 15.53 9.88
CA PHE A 67 1.51 15.57 8.91
C PHE A 67 0.76 16.90 9.02
N THR A 68 0.37 17.42 7.87
CA THR A 68 -0.46 18.62 7.74
C THR A 68 -1.65 18.30 6.84
N GLU A 69 -2.85 18.61 7.30
CA GLU A 69 -4.07 18.48 6.50
C GLU A 69 -4.02 19.44 5.32
N SER A 70 -4.46 18.97 4.15
CA SER A 70 -4.47 19.70 2.90
C SER A 70 -5.79 19.46 2.18
N GLY A 71 -5.97 19.93 0.94
CA GLY A 71 -7.24 19.79 0.20
C GLY A 71 -7.76 18.35 0.19
N ASP A 72 -9.03 18.17 0.55
CA ASP A 72 -9.68 16.87 0.69
C ASP A 72 -10.12 16.27 -0.64
N LEU A 73 -10.34 14.94 -0.67
CA LEU A 73 -11.06 14.26 -1.75
C LEU A 73 -12.46 14.86 -1.95
N ASN A 74 -12.94 14.92 -3.18
CA ASN A 74 -14.31 15.32 -3.46
C ASN A 74 -15.34 14.31 -2.92
N THR A 75 -14.95 13.02 -2.84
CA THR A 75 -15.79 11.94 -2.31
C THR A 75 -15.06 11.16 -1.21
N ALA A 76 -15.63 11.16 0.01
CA ALA A 76 -15.10 10.39 1.14
C ALA A 76 -15.15 8.88 0.85
N ARG A 77 -14.01 8.19 0.91
CA ARG A 77 -13.87 6.76 0.56
C ARG A 77 -12.88 6.04 1.46
N GLN A 78 -13.15 4.75 1.69
CA GLN A 78 -12.25 3.82 2.36
C GLN A 78 -11.80 2.70 1.40
N PHE A 79 -10.75 1.98 1.74
CA PHE A 79 -10.23 0.85 0.94
C PHE A 79 -9.88 1.24 -0.50
N LEU A 80 -9.50 2.49 -0.67
CA LEU A 80 -8.98 3.09 -1.89
C LEU A 80 -7.46 2.87 -2.00
N THR A 81 -6.90 3.14 -3.16
CA THR A 81 -5.45 3.22 -3.33
C THR A 81 -5.02 4.59 -3.82
N THR A 82 -3.84 5.02 -3.39
CA THR A 82 -3.18 6.25 -3.85
C THR A 82 -1.79 5.90 -4.36
N PHE A 83 -1.37 6.49 -5.46
CA PHE A 83 -0.03 6.35 -6.02
C PHE A 83 0.46 7.64 -6.67
N GLY A 84 1.76 7.83 -6.68
CA GLY A 84 2.42 9.00 -7.26
C GLY A 84 3.89 9.08 -6.85
N ALA A 85 4.72 9.65 -7.71
CA ALA A 85 6.14 9.81 -7.42
C ALA A 85 6.40 10.89 -6.34
N THR A 86 5.47 11.83 -6.18
CA THR A 86 5.58 12.94 -5.23
C THR A 86 4.27 13.16 -4.49
N ASN A 87 4.33 13.83 -3.35
CA ASN A 87 3.15 14.28 -2.61
C ASN A 87 2.48 15.54 -3.19
N THR A 88 2.99 16.04 -4.32
CA THR A 88 2.43 17.20 -5.04
C THR A 88 1.72 16.79 -6.33
N ALA A 89 1.78 15.50 -6.71
CA ALA A 89 1.09 14.97 -7.90
C ALA A 89 0.83 13.48 -7.71
N SER A 90 -0.44 13.12 -7.52
CA SER A 90 -0.86 11.72 -7.29
C SER A 90 -2.21 11.42 -7.91
N ILE A 91 -2.52 10.15 -8.00
CA ILE A 91 -3.84 9.61 -8.35
C ILE A 91 -4.38 8.84 -7.15
N THR A 92 -5.63 9.07 -6.82
CA THR A 92 -6.40 8.30 -5.84
C THR A 92 -7.60 7.68 -6.54
N THR A 93 -7.73 6.36 -6.47
CA THR A 93 -8.73 5.63 -7.26
C THR A 93 -9.37 4.47 -6.51
N GLY A 94 -10.58 4.12 -6.95
CA GLY A 94 -11.35 3.02 -6.36
C GLY A 94 -11.83 3.31 -4.95
N GLY A 95 -11.98 2.26 -4.16
CA GLY A 95 -12.43 2.33 -2.78
C GLY A 95 -13.92 2.04 -2.62
N ALA A 96 -14.48 2.37 -1.45
CA ALA A 96 -15.89 2.17 -1.13
C ALA A 96 -16.52 3.44 -0.55
N ALA A 97 -17.73 3.78 -1.08
CA ALA A 97 -18.51 4.95 -0.65
C ALA A 97 -20.02 4.83 -0.95
N PRO A 98 -20.87 4.09 -0.24
CA PRO A 98 -20.61 2.94 0.68
C PRO A 98 -20.27 1.63 -0.05
N SER A 99 -20.60 1.48 -1.34
CA SER A 99 -20.24 0.32 -2.19
C SER A 99 -18.95 0.58 -2.95
N ALA A 100 -18.43 -0.47 -3.59
CA ALA A 100 -17.24 -0.36 -4.44
C ALA A 100 -17.42 0.77 -5.48
N SER A 101 -16.38 1.57 -5.64
CA SER A 101 -16.35 2.75 -6.52
C SER A 101 -15.30 2.60 -7.62
N ALA A 102 -15.57 3.21 -8.77
CA ALA A 102 -14.61 3.39 -9.85
C ALA A 102 -13.91 4.77 -9.80
N THR A 103 -14.43 5.68 -8.97
CA THR A 103 -14.02 7.09 -8.95
C THR A 103 -12.52 7.27 -8.85
N THR A 104 -12.00 8.10 -9.75
CA THR A 104 -10.59 8.48 -9.80
C THR A 104 -10.45 9.99 -9.65
N GLU A 105 -9.58 10.41 -8.75
CA GLU A 105 -9.28 11.81 -8.51
C GLU A 105 -7.76 12.06 -8.63
N SER A 106 -7.40 13.13 -9.33
CA SER A 106 -6.02 13.60 -9.50
C SER A 106 -5.73 14.73 -8.52
N TRP A 107 -4.62 14.62 -7.81
CA TRP A 107 -4.08 15.63 -6.91
C TRP A 107 -3.00 16.47 -7.60
N ASP A 108 -3.08 17.82 -7.51
CA ASP A 108 -2.15 18.76 -8.12
C ASP A 108 -1.21 19.46 -7.13
N GLY A 109 -1.22 19.02 -5.86
CA GLY A 109 -0.46 19.64 -4.76
C GLY A 109 -1.30 20.60 -3.93
N SER A 110 -2.54 20.92 -4.34
CA SER A 110 -3.43 21.85 -3.63
C SER A 110 -4.88 21.37 -3.56
N SER A 111 -5.36 20.66 -4.59
CA SER A 111 -6.75 20.20 -4.71
C SER A 111 -6.88 18.90 -5.49
N PHE A 112 -7.96 18.18 -5.22
CA PHE A 112 -8.37 17.02 -6.01
C PHE A 112 -9.33 17.41 -7.11
N THR A 113 -9.13 16.85 -8.29
CA THR A 113 -10.01 16.99 -9.45
C THR A 113 -10.40 15.60 -9.94
N GLU A 114 -11.70 15.38 -10.15
CA GLU A 114 -12.21 14.14 -10.74
C GLU A 114 -11.72 14.01 -12.19
N VAL A 115 -11.22 12.82 -12.52
CA VAL A 115 -10.72 12.45 -13.84
C VAL A 115 -11.41 11.17 -14.30
N ASN A 116 -11.02 10.58 -15.43
CA ASN A 116 -11.67 9.38 -15.96
C ASN A 116 -11.58 8.21 -14.98
N ASP A 117 -12.69 7.58 -14.72
CA ASP A 117 -12.88 6.49 -13.77
C ASP A 117 -12.30 5.16 -14.25
N LEU A 118 -12.04 4.24 -13.31
CA LEU A 118 -11.76 2.84 -13.59
C LEU A 118 -12.88 2.22 -14.45
N ASN A 119 -12.53 1.27 -15.31
CA ASN A 119 -13.53 0.51 -16.07
C ASN A 119 -14.36 -0.40 -15.15
N SER A 120 -13.81 -0.82 -14.02
CA SER A 120 -14.48 -1.69 -13.05
C SER A 120 -14.40 -1.13 -11.64
N ALA A 121 -15.55 -0.82 -11.04
CA ALA A 121 -15.66 -0.35 -9.66
C ALA A 121 -15.18 -1.42 -8.68
N ARG A 122 -14.20 -1.09 -7.81
CA ARG A 122 -13.67 -2.02 -6.80
C ARG A 122 -13.00 -1.31 -5.63
N SER A 123 -12.98 -1.96 -4.49
CA SER A 123 -12.29 -1.57 -3.28
C SER A 123 -11.21 -2.60 -2.93
N ASN A 124 -10.40 -2.35 -1.89
CA ASN A 124 -9.32 -3.26 -1.47
C ASN A 124 -8.32 -3.60 -2.59
N LEU A 125 -8.17 -2.72 -3.56
CA LEU A 125 -7.20 -2.82 -4.66
C LEU A 125 -5.87 -2.18 -4.21
N ASN A 126 -4.79 -2.49 -4.94
CA ASN A 126 -3.51 -1.82 -4.74
C ASN A 126 -2.98 -1.27 -6.08
N SER A 127 -1.88 -0.54 -6.03
CA SER A 127 -1.37 0.22 -7.16
C SER A 127 0.15 0.24 -7.24
N ALA A 128 0.64 0.68 -8.39
CA ALA A 128 2.04 0.97 -8.67
C ALA A 128 2.12 2.12 -9.68
N GLY A 129 3.22 2.89 -9.69
CA GLY A 129 3.50 3.87 -10.72
C GLY A 129 3.44 5.32 -10.26
N THR A 130 3.25 6.20 -11.24
CA THR A 130 3.23 7.66 -11.09
C THR A 130 1.86 8.23 -11.48
N ASN A 131 1.63 9.50 -11.19
CA ASN A 131 0.39 10.20 -11.56
C ASN A 131 0.08 10.22 -13.08
N THR A 132 1.07 9.95 -13.93
CA THR A 132 0.92 9.91 -15.40
C THR A 132 1.08 8.52 -16.00
N ALA A 133 1.54 7.54 -15.22
CA ALA A 133 1.76 6.17 -15.65
C ALA A 133 1.55 5.22 -14.46
N GLY A 134 0.31 4.75 -14.30
CA GLY A 134 -0.12 3.95 -13.17
C GLY A 134 -0.62 2.56 -13.55
N LEU A 135 -0.62 1.68 -12.58
CA LEU A 135 -1.20 0.34 -12.65
C LEU A 135 -1.99 0.10 -11.36
N VAL A 136 -3.23 -0.37 -11.48
CA VAL A 136 -4.02 -0.86 -10.35
C VAL A 136 -4.37 -2.31 -10.58
N PHE A 137 -4.37 -3.09 -9.51
CA PHE A 137 -4.56 -4.53 -9.60
C PHE A 137 -5.29 -5.11 -8.38
N GLY A 138 -5.98 -6.23 -8.62
CA GLY A 138 -6.77 -6.92 -7.62
C GLY A 138 -7.96 -6.11 -7.13
N GLY A 139 -8.35 -6.36 -5.89
CA GLY A 139 -9.47 -5.71 -5.24
C GLY A 139 -10.72 -6.57 -5.17
N SER A 140 -11.81 -5.95 -4.75
CA SER A 140 -13.10 -6.63 -4.59
C SER A 140 -14.27 -5.68 -4.90
N ASP A 141 -15.34 -6.23 -5.43
CA ASP A 141 -16.67 -5.62 -5.51
C ASP A 141 -17.67 -6.47 -4.69
N THR A 142 -18.35 -7.40 -5.30
CA THR A 142 -19.15 -8.46 -4.65
C THR A 142 -18.35 -9.75 -4.44
N ALA A 143 -17.17 -9.84 -5.08
CA ALA A 143 -16.22 -10.94 -4.97
C ALA A 143 -14.79 -10.40 -5.14
N ASN A 144 -13.77 -11.20 -4.79
CA ASN A 144 -12.39 -10.87 -5.11
C ASN A 144 -12.16 -10.89 -6.62
N ARG A 145 -11.37 -9.94 -7.10
CA ARG A 145 -11.06 -9.74 -8.53
C ARG A 145 -9.57 -9.88 -8.80
N ALA A 146 -9.25 -10.34 -10.00
CA ALA A 146 -7.89 -10.40 -10.51
C ALA A 146 -7.57 -9.17 -11.41
N TYR A 147 -8.56 -8.36 -11.74
CA TYR A 147 -8.50 -7.28 -12.72
C TYR A 147 -7.30 -6.37 -12.52
N SER A 148 -6.64 -6.05 -13.64
CA SER A 148 -5.59 -5.05 -13.68
C SER A 148 -5.94 -3.99 -14.73
N GLU A 149 -5.74 -2.72 -14.38
CA GLU A 149 -5.96 -1.59 -15.28
C GLU A 149 -4.75 -0.66 -15.27
N SER A 150 -4.34 -0.23 -16.45
CA SER A 150 -3.22 0.68 -16.69
C SER A 150 -3.72 2.09 -16.95
N TRP A 151 -3.12 3.09 -16.30
CA TRP A 151 -3.38 4.53 -16.42
C TRP A 151 -2.33 5.20 -17.30
N ASP A 152 -2.73 5.94 -18.33
CA ASP A 152 -1.83 6.65 -19.26
C ASP A 152 -1.70 8.16 -18.98
N GLY A 153 -2.23 8.63 -17.86
CA GLY A 153 -2.33 10.04 -17.49
C GLY A 153 -3.68 10.66 -17.87
N THR A 154 -4.53 9.91 -18.59
CA THR A 154 -5.85 10.39 -19.04
C THR A 154 -6.92 9.30 -18.94
N ASN A 155 -6.61 8.07 -19.33
CA ASN A 155 -7.58 6.99 -19.41
C ASN A 155 -7.06 5.72 -18.74
N TRP A 156 -8.01 4.90 -18.26
CA TRP A 156 -7.76 3.55 -17.81
C TRP A 156 -7.99 2.56 -18.94
N THR A 157 -7.10 1.60 -19.06
CA THR A 157 -7.18 0.50 -20.03
C THR A 157 -7.02 -0.83 -19.30
N GLU A 158 -7.93 -1.77 -19.50
CA GLU A 158 -7.78 -3.15 -19.01
C GLU A 158 -6.52 -3.80 -19.61
N VAL A 159 -5.75 -4.45 -18.74
CA VAL A 159 -4.55 -5.22 -19.11
C VAL A 159 -4.65 -6.62 -18.54
N ASN A 160 -3.63 -7.48 -18.75
CA ASN A 160 -3.68 -8.85 -18.26
C ASN A 160 -3.79 -8.93 -16.74
N ASP A 161 -4.67 -9.79 -16.28
CA ASP A 161 -5.06 -9.98 -14.90
C ASP A 161 -4.01 -10.71 -14.06
N LEU A 162 -4.07 -10.54 -12.72
CA LEU A 162 -3.38 -11.40 -11.76
C LEU A 162 -3.76 -12.87 -11.98
N ASN A 163 -2.84 -13.80 -11.70
CA ASN A 163 -3.13 -15.23 -11.77
C ASN A 163 -4.13 -15.66 -10.68
N THR A 164 -4.14 -14.97 -9.54
CA THR A 164 -5.05 -15.26 -8.42
C THR A 164 -5.89 -14.03 -8.05
N ALA A 165 -7.23 -14.16 -8.16
CA ALA A 165 -8.17 -13.12 -7.73
C ALA A 165 -8.08 -12.90 -6.22
N ARG A 166 -7.77 -11.68 -5.78
CA ARG A 166 -7.61 -11.32 -4.36
C ARG A 166 -7.78 -9.84 -4.10
N GLY A 167 -8.30 -9.50 -2.92
CA GLY A 167 -8.39 -8.14 -2.41
C GLY A 167 -7.51 -7.96 -1.17
N GLY A 168 -7.30 -6.72 -0.74
CA GLY A 168 -6.47 -6.43 0.43
C GLY A 168 -5.02 -6.88 0.27
N LEU A 169 -4.50 -6.85 -0.93
CA LEU A 169 -3.11 -7.19 -1.23
C LEU A 169 -2.21 -5.96 -1.00
N GLY A 170 -0.92 -6.22 -0.76
CA GLY A 170 0.13 -5.21 -0.83
C GLY A 170 0.69 -5.11 -2.25
N GLY A 171 1.35 -4.01 -2.56
CA GLY A 171 2.00 -3.84 -3.84
C GLY A 171 2.79 -2.55 -3.95
N CYS A 172 3.71 -2.51 -4.92
CA CYS A 172 4.52 -1.34 -5.24
C CYS A 172 5.20 -1.50 -6.61
N GLY A 173 5.96 -0.49 -7.02
CA GLY A 173 6.74 -0.50 -8.24
C GLY A 173 6.30 0.55 -9.25
N LEU A 174 6.47 0.24 -10.54
CA LEU A 174 6.13 1.09 -11.66
C LEU A 174 5.01 0.45 -12.51
N GLN A 175 4.36 1.25 -13.36
CA GLN A 175 3.36 0.76 -14.32
C GLN A 175 3.86 -0.42 -15.17
N THR A 176 5.15 -0.45 -15.50
CA THR A 176 5.77 -1.49 -16.36
C THR A 176 6.51 -2.56 -15.58
N ALA A 177 6.66 -2.40 -14.25
CA ALA A 177 7.41 -3.30 -13.39
C ALA A 177 6.90 -3.21 -11.95
N ALA A 178 5.91 -4.02 -11.58
CA ALA A 178 5.27 -4.02 -10.28
C ALA A 178 5.37 -5.36 -9.57
N VAL A 179 5.18 -5.36 -8.26
CA VAL A 179 5.04 -6.56 -7.44
C VAL A 179 3.75 -6.46 -6.63
N ALA A 180 2.99 -7.56 -6.58
CA ALA A 180 1.77 -7.73 -5.79
C ALA A 180 1.96 -8.91 -4.83
N PHE A 181 1.64 -8.74 -3.55
CA PHE A 181 1.88 -9.78 -2.54
C PHE A 181 0.81 -9.84 -1.47
N GLY A 182 0.62 -11.03 -0.90
CA GLY A 182 -0.39 -11.28 0.12
C GLY A 182 -1.83 -11.07 -0.37
N GLY A 183 -2.71 -10.74 0.54
CA GLY A 183 -4.12 -10.49 0.28
C GLY A 183 -5.04 -11.61 0.77
N TYR A 184 -6.29 -11.51 0.38
CA TYR A 184 -7.35 -12.46 0.67
C TYR A 184 -8.00 -12.94 -0.61
N SER A 185 -8.04 -14.26 -0.83
CA SER A 185 -8.80 -14.91 -1.89
C SER A 185 -10.05 -15.59 -1.30
N THR A 186 -10.00 -16.85 -0.98
CA THR A 186 -10.95 -17.57 -0.13
C THR A 186 -10.44 -17.70 1.30
N THR A 187 -9.14 -17.52 1.47
CA THR A 187 -8.40 -17.45 2.74
C THR A 187 -7.36 -16.34 2.62
N VAL A 188 -6.72 -15.97 3.71
CA VAL A 188 -5.52 -15.13 3.70
C VAL A 188 -4.41 -15.90 2.99
N VAL A 189 -3.74 -15.24 2.04
CA VAL A 189 -2.72 -15.87 1.18
C VAL A 189 -1.37 -15.16 1.29
N ASN A 190 -0.32 -15.85 0.88
CA ASN A 190 1.05 -15.34 0.81
C ASN A 190 1.58 -15.20 -0.62
N ASN A 191 0.72 -15.41 -1.63
CA ASN A 191 1.09 -15.35 -3.04
C ASN A 191 1.81 -14.05 -3.38
N THR A 192 2.88 -14.15 -4.16
CA THR A 192 3.57 -13.00 -4.75
C THR A 192 3.58 -13.17 -6.28
N GLU A 193 3.23 -12.09 -6.96
CA GLU A 193 3.25 -12.02 -8.42
C GLU A 193 4.02 -10.77 -8.87
N THR A 194 4.82 -10.89 -9.93
CA THR A 194 5.54 -9.77 -10.55
C THR A 194 4.94 -9.46 -11.92
N TRP A 195 4.83 -8.17 -12.23
CA TRP A 195 4.35 -7.61 -13.49
C TRP A 195 5.50 -7.13 -14.36
N ASN A 196 5.57 -7.54 -15.62
CA ASN A 196 6.64 -7.18 -16.56
C ASN A 196 6.23 -6.14 -17.61
N GLY A 197 5.11 -5.44 -17.41
CA GLY A 197 4.52 -4.51 -18.37
C GLY A 197 3.49 -5.15 -19.30
N SER A 198 3.36 -6.49 -19.30
CA SER A 198 2.39 -7.21 -20.14
C SER A 198 1.70 -8.38 -19.45
N SER A 199 2.32 -9.03 -18.47
CA SER A 199 1.75 -10.19 -17.78
C SER A 199 2.23 -10.29 -16.35
N TRP A 200 1.40 -10.89 -15.49
CA TRP A 200 1.76 -11.28 -14.14
C TRP A 200 2.36 -12.69 -14.12
N THR A 201 3.39 -12.88 -13.32
CA THR A 201 4.07 -14.17 -13.12
C THR A 201 4.18 -14.44 -11.63
N GLU A 202 3.73 -15.64 -11.18
CA GLU A 202 3.95 -16.10 -9.81
C GLU A 202 5.44 -16.31 -9.54
N VAL A 203 5.87 -15.84 -8.37
CA VAL A 203 7.24 -15.96 -7.88
C VAL A 203 7.25 -16.47 -6.44
N ASN A 204 8.39 -16.47 -5.75
CA ASN A 204 8.49 -16.93 -4.37
C ASN A 204 7.61 -16.09 -3.44
N ASN A 205 6.81 -16.77 -2.63
CA ASN A 205 5.78 -16.19 -1.78
C ASN A 205 6.36 -15.57 -0.50
N LEU A 206 5.59 -14.65 0.12
CA LEU A 206 5.83 -14.21 1.51
C LEU A 206 6.00 -15.43 2.44
N ASN A 207 6.86 -15.31 3.44
CA ASN A 207 7.02 -16.35 4.45
C ASN A 207 5.75 -16.51 5.30
N THR A 208 5.04 -15.41 5.54
CA THR A 208 3.80 -15.41 6.34
C THR A 208 2.63 -14.84 5.53
N ALA A 209 1.56 -15.62 5.40
CA ALA A 209 0.32 -15.17 4.75
C ALA A 209 -0.31 -14.00 5.52
N ARG A 210 -0.67 -12.92 4.82
CA ARG A 210 -1.29 -11.73 5.41
C ARG A 210 -2.08 -10.93 4.38
N GLU A 211 -3.18 -10.31 4.81
CA GLU A 211 -3.89 -9.32 4.01
C GLU A 211 -3.61 -7.90 4.52
N LYS A 212 -3.85 -6.90 3.68
CA LYS A 212 -3.69 -5.46 3.99
C LYS A 212 -2.31 -5.06 4.53
N PRO A 213 -1.21 -5.66 4.05
CA PRO A 213 0.11 -5.12 4.37
C PRO A 213 0.31 -3.79 3.66
N ALA A 214 1.11 -2.91 4.26
CA ALA A 214 1.66 -1.76 3.54
C ALA A 214 2.79 -2.23 2.62
N GLY A 215 2.80 -1.72 1.38
CA GLY A 215 3.81 -2.08 0.37
C GLY A 215 4.58 -0.86 -0.11
N SER A 216 5.92 -0.94 -0.16
CA SER A 216 6.76 0.12 -0.72
C SER A 216 7.98 -0.44 -1.43
N GLY A 217 8.53 0.31 -2.39
CA GLY A 217 9.71 -0.07 -3.14
C GLY A 217 9.49 -0.26 -4.62
N THR A 218 10.28 -1.16 -5.21
CA THR A 218 10.26 -1.51 -6.63
C THR A 218 9.91 -2.99 -6.82
N GLN A 219 9.71 -3.43 -8.06
CA GLN A 219 9.49 -4.84 -8.39
C GLN A 219 10.62 -5.77 -7.88
N THR A 220 11.85 -5.28 -7.84
CA THR A 220 13.04 -6.07 -7.49
C THR A 220 13.56 -5.79 -6.09
N ALA A 221 12.97 -4.83 -5.37
CA ALA A 221 13.37 -4.46 -4.03
C ALA A 221 12.17 -3.84 -3.30
N ALA A 222 11.41 -4.64 -2.57
CA ALA A 222 10.18 -4.22 -1.91
C ALA A 222 10.18 -4.53 -0.41
N LEU A 223 9.34 -3.82 0.32
CA LEU A 223 9.04 -4.06 1.73
C LEU A 223 7.55 -4.34 1.90
N SER A 224 7.24 -5.40 2.63
CA SER A 224 5.90 -5.72 3.12
C SER A 224 5.85 -5.48 4.62
N ALA A 225 5.05 -4.52 5.07
CA ALA A 225 5.01 -4.12 6.47
C ALA A 225 3.62 -4.32 7.09
N GLY A 226 3.59 -4.98 8.24
CA GLY A 226 2.35 -5.25 8.97
C GLY A 226 1.41 -6.19 8.26
N GLY A 227 0.11 -5.95 8.40
CA GLY A 227 -0.97 -6.74 7.80
C GLY A 227 -2.04 -7.17 8.82
N ASP A 228 -3.02 -7.93 8.37
CA ASP A 228 -4.25 -8.29 9.11
C ASP A 228 -4.77 -9.64 8.55
N PRO A 229 -5.72 -10.39 9.19
CA PRO A 229 -5.94 -10.57 10.63
C PRO A 229 -5.10 -11.68 11.25
N PRO A 230 -4.74 -11.64 12.53
CA PRO A 230 -4.80 -10.45 13.37
C PRO A 230 -3.79 -9.41 12.93
N ALA A 231 -3.97 -8.13 13.35
CA ALA A 231 -3.00 -7.10 13.01
C ALA A 231 -1.59 -7.55 13.39
N SER A 232 -0.66 -7.42 12.46
CA SER A 232 0.70 -7.94 12.53
C SER A 232 1.72 -6.82 12.58
N ALA A 233 2.84 -7.05 13.26
CA ALA A 233 4.02 -6.20 13.22
C ALA A 233 5.07 -6.70 12.22
N LEU A 234 4.92 -7.92 11.71
CA LEU A 234 5.90 -8.58 10.86
C LEU A 234 6.23 -7.79 9.61
N ASN A 235 7.50 -7.73 9.29
CA ASN A 235 8.00 -7.15 8.05
C ASN A 235 8.85 -8.13 7.28
N GLU A 236 8.72 -8.09 5.96
CA GLU A 236 9.53 -8.88 5.05
C GLU A 236 10.07 -7.98 3.93
N SER A 237 11.34 -8.14 3.61
CA SER A 237 12.02 -7.49 2.50
C SER A 237 12.18 -8.44 1.33
N TRP A 238 11.86 -7.96 0.12
CA TRP A 238 11.99 -8.65 -1.17
C TRP A 238 13.26 -8.20 -1.90
N ASP A 239 14.06 -9.13 -2.37
CA ASP A 239 15.30 -8.88 -3.11
C ASP A 239 15.18 -9.11 -4.64
N GLY A 240 13.97 -9.28 -5.15
CA GLY A 240 13.70 -9.66 -6.55
C GLY A 240 13.58 -11.18 -6.75
N THR A 241 13.90 -11.98 -5.73
CA THR A 241 13.90 -13.45 -5.81
C THR A 241 13.20 -14.09 -4.60
N SER A 242 13.45 -13.59 -3.39
CA SER A 242 12.96 -14.15 -2.14
C SER A 242 12.57 -13.08 -1.12
N TRP A 243 11.66 -13.44 -0.22
CA TRP A 243 11.30 -12.64 0.94
C TRP A 243 12.14 -13.06 2.15
N THR A 244 12.66 -12.09 2.86
CA THR A 244 13.43 -12.28 4.09
C THR A 244 12.82 -11.45 5.22
N GLU A 245 12.62 -12.06 6.38
CA GLU A 245 12.16 -11.37 7.59
C GLU A 245 13.16 -10.30 8.00
N VAL A 246 12.67 -9.09 8.32
CA VAL A 246 13.46 -7.95 8.78
C VAL A 246 12.87 -7.39 10.07
N ALA A 247 13.43 -6.29 10.61
CA ALA A 247 12.95 -5.74 11.88
C ALA A 247 11.47 -5.38 11.84
N ASP A 248 10.72 -5.80 12.84
CA ASP A 248 9.29 -5.61 12.97
C ASP A 248 8.91 -4.17 13.33
N LEU A 249 7.69 -3.77 12.94
CA LEU A 249 7.05 -2.56 13.48
C LEU A 249 6.99 -2.64 15.01
N SER A 250 7.11 -1.51 15.68
CA SER A 250 6.91 -1.45 17.13
C SER A 250 5.46 -1.72 17.54
N THR A 251 4.52 -1.47 16.62
CA THR A 251 3.08 -1.67 16.85
C THR A 251 2.45 -2.43 15.70
N ALA A 252 1.86 -3.59 16.01
CA ALA A 252 1.10 -4.38 15.03
C ALA A 252 -0.04 -3.57 14.42
N ARG A 253 -0.13 -3.55 13.08
CA ARG A 253 -1.16 -2.81 12.34
C ARG A 253 -1.41 -3.37 10.94
N GLY A 254 -2.60 -3.12 10.40
CA GLY A 254 -2.95 -3.40 9.02
C GLY A 254 -3.79 -2.29 8.40
N ALA A 255 -3.95 -2.31 7.07
CA ALA A 255 -4.71 -1.32 6.31
C ALA A 255 -4.19 0.12 6.49
N SER A 256 -2.87 0.30 6.51
CA SER A 256 -2.16 1.56 6.73
C SER A 256 -1.82 2.26 5.41
N GLY A 257 -1.62 3.59 5.46
CA GLY A 257 -0.98 4.35 4.39
C GLY A 257 0.55 4.21 4.44
N THR A 258 1.21 4.40 3.31
CA THR A 258 2.68 4.30 3.18
C THR A 258 3.21 5.26 2.13
N SER A 259 4.49 5.64 2.20
CA SER A 259 5.19 6.20 1.04
C SER A 259 5.56 5.07 0.07
N HIS A 260 5.36 5.27 -1.23
CA HIS A 260 5.28 4.17 -2.20
C HIS A 260 6.62 3.77 -2.85
N ASN A 261 7.65 4.59 -2.77
CA ASN A 261 8.73 4.56 -3.76
C ASN A 261 10.06 3.94 -3.30
N SER A 262 10.21 3.50 -2.05
CA SER A 262 11.48 2.97 -1.55
C SER A 262 11.27 1.85 -0.53
N ASN A 263 12.09 0.80 -0.62
CA ASN A 263 12.17 -0.27 0.37
C ASN A 263 13.20 0.00 1.48
N THR A 264 14.03 1.05 1.34
CA THR A 264 15.06 1.43 2.31
C THR A 264 14.75 2.71 3.05
N SER A 265 13.71 3.43 2.65
CA SER A 265 13.29 4.69 3.27
C SER A 265 11.80 4.88 3.01
N THR A 266 10.97 4.49 3.97
CA THR A 266 9.52 4.57 3.87
C THR A 266 8.90 4.86 5.23
N PHE A 267 7.64 5.24 5.25
CA PHE A 267 6.83 5.29 6.47
C PHE A 267 5.61 4.40 6.35
N VAL A 268 5.09 4.00 7.50
CA VAL A 268 3.76 3.38 7.66
C VAL A 268 2.96 4.21 8.65
N ALA A 269 1.83 4.76 8.21
CA ALA A 269 1.04 5.71 8.98
C ALA A 269 -0.40 5.23 9.17
N GLY A 270 -0.94 5.44 10.36
CA GLY A 270 -2.29 5.03 10.72
C GLY A 270 -2.48 3.52 10.73
N GLY A 271 -3.65 3.09 10.27
CA GLY A 271 -4.04 1.68 10.24
C GLY A 271 -4.83 1.26 11.47
N ARG A 272 -5.12 -0.05 11.53
CA ARG A 272 -5.85 -0.67 12.64
C ARG A 272 -4.91 -1.55 13.45
N ASN A 273 -4.88 -1.33 14.76
CA ASN A 273 -4.06 -2.13 15.69
C ASN A 273 -4.73 -3.47 16.07
N ALA A 274 -4.02 -4.28 16.86
CA ALA A 274 -4.49 -5.60 17.31
C ALA A 274 -5.79 -5.55 18.15
N SER A 275 -6.12 -4.41 18.76
CA SER A 275 -7.37 -4.20 19.48
C SER A 275 -8.52 -3.76 18.58
N GLY A 276 -8.30 -3.63 17.26
CA GLY A 276 -9.31 -3.19 16.29
C GLY A 276 -9.48 -1.68 16.20
N ASN A 277 -8.66 -0.89 16.91
CA ASN A 277 -8.75 0.57 16.92
C ASN A 277 -7.91 1.20 15.82
N GLN A 278 -8.44 2.24 15.19
CA GLN A 278 -7.66 3.11 14.30
C GLN A 278 -6.64 3.90 15.13
N VAL A 279 -5.44 4.07 14.55
CA VAL A 279 -4.35 4.79 15.20
C VAL A 279 -3.87 5.96 14.36
N THR A 280 -3.21 6.94 15.01
CA THR A 280 -2.54 8.06 14.33
C THR A 280 -1.04 7.83 14.18
N THR A 281 -0.49 6.84 14.87
CA THR A 281 0.97 6.61 14.93
C THR A 281 1.56 6.34 13.57
N THR A 282 2.77 6.85 13.35
CA THR A 282 3.59 6.62 12.17
C THR A 282 4.91 6.02 12.60
N GLU A 283 5.39 5.07 11.83
CA GLU A 283 6.73 4.50 11.96
C GLU A 283 7.49 4.68 10.65
N GLU A 284 8.77 5.02 10.75
CA GLU A 284 9.67 5.29 9.64
C GLU A 284 10.75 4.22 9.57
N TRP A 285 10.94 3.67 8.38
CA TRP A 285 11.95 2.68 8.07
C TRP A 285 13.20 3.33 7.48
N SER A 286 14.37 3.04 8.03
CA SER A 286 15.66 3.56 7.55
C SER A 286 16.81 2.56 7.81
#